data_1d5c19bab545333e312371fa8829c5c4
#
_entry.id   1d5c19bab545333e312371fa8829c5c4
#
_cell.length_a   1.000
_cell.length_b   1.000
_cell.length_c   1.000
_cell.angle_alpha   90.00
_cell.angle_beta   90.00
_cell.angle_gamma   90.00
#
_symmetry.space_group_name_H-M   'P 1'
#
loop_
_entity.id
_entity.type
_entity.pdbx_description
1 polymer ?
#
loop_
_entity_poly.entity_id
_entity_poly.type
_entity_poly.pdbx_seq_one_letter_code
_entity_poly.pdbx_strand_id
1 'polypeptide(L)'
;MSKWLEKWEPENEEFWHSTGKKIANKTLTITTIALTMSFACWFLYSAVVIKLPQIGFNFSEDQLFWLAAMPGLAGGLLRILNTFLIPIFGTQKVVSISALLKIIPLLMLGFAVMDPSSSYGYFMVIGFLLGIGGGDFSSYMPSTSLFFPKRLSGTALGIQAGVGNFGVSLV
;
A
#
# COMPACT_ATOMS: atom_id res chain seq x y z
N MET A 1 26.33 -0.86 2.37
CA MET A 1 26.60 -1.13 0.95
C MET A 1 25.31 -0.91 0.16
N SER A 2 25.34 -0.06 -0.86
CA SER A 2 24.20 0.16 -1.76
C SER A 2 23.95 -1.13 -2.54
N LYS A 3 22.75 -1.71 -2.44
CA LYS A 3 22.34 -2.90 -3.21
C LYS A 3 21.64 -2.50 -4.52
N TRP A 4 22.11 -1.46 -5.18
CA TRP A 4 21.63 -1.11 -6.49
C TRP A 4 22.10 -2.16 -7.50
N LEU A 5 21.23 -2.56 -8.41
CA LEU A 5 21.59 -3.38 -9.55
C LEU A 5 22.38 -2.49 -10.52
N GLU A 6 23.66 -2.80 -10.70
CA GLU A 6 24.53 -2.02 -11.61
C GLU A 6 24.11 -2.21 -13.07
N LYS A 7 23.58 -3.38 -13.38
CA LYS A 7 23.12 -3.74 -14.72
C LYS A 7 21.78 -4.50 -14.63
N TRP A 8 20.78 -4.04 -15.34
CA TRP A 8 19.47 -4.68 -15.42
C TRP A 8 18.97 -4.73 -16.86
N GLU A 9 19.00 -5.91 -17.47
CA GLU A 9 18.66 -6.13 -18.88
C GLU A 9 17.60 -7.24 -19.04
N PRO A 10 16.35 -7.01 -18.63
CA PRO A 10 15.33 -8.06 -18.61
C PRO A 10 14.95 -8.55 -20.03
N GLU A 11 15.23 -7.77 -21.08
CA GLU A 11 14.99 -8.15 -22.49
C GLU A 11 16.07 -9.07 -23.03
N ASN A 12 17.25 -9.17 -22.38
CA ASN A 12 18.30 -10.11 -22.75
C ASN A 12 17.95 -11.51 -22.21
N GLU A 13 17.73 -12.47 -23.12
CA GLU A 13 17.31 -13.83 -22.76
C GLU A 13 18.33 -14.56 -21.87
N GLU A 14 19.62 -14.43 -22.15
CA GLU A 14 20.66 -15.06 -21.37
C GLU A 14 20.68 -14.51 -19.92
N PHE A 15 20.64 -13.17 -19.80
CA PHE A 15 20.54 -12.50 -18.50
C PHE A 15 19.25 -12.90 -17.77
N TRP A 16 18.13 -12.94 -18.50
CA TRP A 16 16.84 -13.31 -17.93
C TRP A 16 16.84 -14.71 -17.35
N HIS A 17 17.35 -15.69 -18.10
CA HIS A 17 17.36 -17.08 -17.64
C HIS A 17 18.41 -17.36 -16.55
N SER A 18 19.56 -16.69 -16.58
CA SER A 18 20.60 -16.90 -15.57
C SER A 18 20.28 -16.22 -14.23
N THR A 19 19.83 -14.99 -14.23
CA THR A 19 19.74 -14.15 -13.03
C THR A 19 18.43 -13.38 -12.92
N GLY A 20 17.97 -12.76 -14.01
CA GLY A 20 16.89 -11.79 -14.03
C GLY A 20 15.58 -12.35 -13.49
N LYS A 21 15.14 -13.51 -13.96
CA LYS A 21 13.88 -14.18 -13.57
C LYS A 21 13.80 -14.42 -12.06
N LYS A 22 14.88 -14.85 -11.43
CA LYS A 22 14.90 -15.12 -9.98
C LYS A 22 14.71 -13.84 -9.16
N ILE A 23 15.40 -12.78 -9.55
CA ILE A 23 15.30 -11.47 -8.89
C ILE A 23 13.90 -10.87 -9.11
N ALA A 24 13.41 -10.88 -10.36
CA ALA A 24 12.10 -10.35 -10.71
C ALA A 24 10.96 -11.06 -9.95
N ASN A 25 10.96 -12.39 -9.93
CA ASN A 25 9.93 -13.15 -9.20
C ASN A 25 10.00 -12.91 -7.69
N LYS A 26 11.19 -12.84 -7.11
CA LYS A 26 11.35 -12.50 -5.68
C LYS A 26 10.80 -11.10 -5.38
N THR A 27 11.12 -10.12 -6.24
CA THR A 27 10.61 -8.77 -6.10
C THR A 27 9.09 -8.73 -6.24
N LEU A 28 8.53 -9.40 -7.26
CA LEU A 28 7.09 -9.52 -7.45
C LEU A 28 6.41 -10.11 -6.20
N THR A 29 6.91 -11.22 -5.67
CA THR A 29 6.33 -11.86 -4.48
C THR A 29 6.30 -10.90 -3.28
N ILE A 30 7.44 -10.27 -3.00
CA ILE A 30 7.55 -9.35 -1.84
C ILE A 30 6.64 -8.13 -2.03
N THR A 31 6.66 -7.50 -3.21
CA THR A 31 5.84 -6.32 -3.48
C THR A 31 4.35 -6.65 -3.54
N THR A 32 3.97 -7.85 -3.99
CA THR A 32 2.57 -8.31 -3.99
C THR A 32 2.07 -8.52 -2.56
N ILE A 33 2.83 -9.21 -1.71
CA ILE A 33 2.48 -9.37 -0.29
C ILE A 33 2.38 -7.99 0.40
N ALA A 34 3.34 -7.11 0.15
CA ALA A 34 3.32 -5.77 0.71
C ALA A 34 2.08 -4.97 0.23
N LEU A 35 1.69 -5.09 -1.05
CA LEU A 35 0.50 -4.45 -1.59
C LEU A 35 -0.79 -4.99 -0.97
N THR A 36 -0.88 -6.32 -0.81
CA THR A 36 -2.00 -6.98 -0.13
C THR A 36 -2.17 -6.44 1.30
N MET A 37 -1.08 -6.37 2.05
CA MET A 37 -1.10 -5.79 3.41
C MET A 37 -1.45 -4.30 3.39
N SER A 38 -0.96 -3.55 2.42
CA SER A 38 -1.28 -2.12 2.26
C SER A 38 -2.78 -1.91 2.05
N PHE A 39 -3.40 -2.70 1.21
CA PHE A 39 -4.84 -2.61 0.97
C PHE A 39 -5.66 -3.10 2.16
N ALA A 40 -5.23 -4.16 2.84
CA ALA A 40 -5.87 -4.58 4.08
C ALA A 40 -5.84 -3.46 5.13
N CYS A 41 -4.69 -2.82 5.38
CA CYS A 41 -4.58 -1.69 6.30
C CYS A 41 -5.45 -0.51 5.88
N TRP A 42 -5.49 -0.21 4.60
CA TRP A 42 -6.29 0.88 4.05
C TRP A 42 -7.78 0.68 4.28
N PHE A 43 -8.30 -0.52 3.97
CA PHE A 43 -9.71 -0.85 4.12
C PHE A 43 -10.13 -1.14 5.56
N LEU A 44 -9.21 -1.61 6.42
CA LEU A 44 -9.45 -1.83 7.85
C LEU A 44 -10.06 -0.59 8.52
N TYR A 45 -9.59 0.59 8.16
CA TYR A 45 -10.12 1.82 8.73
C TYR A 45 -11.62 2.00 8.44
N SER A 46 -12.04 1.80 7.19
CA SER A 46 -13.45 1.92 6.82
C SER A 46 -14.31 0.87 7.53
N ALA A 47 -13.81 -0.35 7.70
CA ALA A 47 -14.49 -1.40 8.46
C ALA A 47 -14.64 -1.02 9.95
N VAL A 48 -13.61 -0.42 10.54
CA VAL A 48 -13.66 0.10 11.93
C VAL A 48 -14.66 1.24 12.06
N VAL A 49 -14.65 2.21 11.12
CA VAL A 49 -15.57 3.37 11.16
C VAL A 49 -17.03 2.94 11.27
N ILE A 50 -17.45 1.90 10.53
CA ILE A 50 -18.81 1.36 10.57
C ILE A 50 -19.17 0.84 11.98
N LYS A 51 -18.18 0.43 12.75
CA LYS A 51 -18.37 -0.12 14.12
C LYS A 51 -18.29 0.93 15.23
N LEU A 52 -17.80 2.12 14.96
CA LEU A 52 -17.65 3.17 15.98
C LEU A 52 -18.91 3.45 16.78
N PRO A 53 -20.11 3.57 16.18
CA PRO A 53 -21.34 3.77 16.95
C PRO A 53 -21.66 2.63 17.93
N GLN A 54 -21.29 1.39 17.56
CA GLN A 54 -21.56 0.20 18.38
C GLN A 54 -20.66 0.12 19.62
N ILE A 55 -19.51 0.82 19.59
CA ILE A 55 -18.53 0.86 20.69
C ILE A 55 -18.57 2.18 21.47
N GLY A 56 -19.62 3.00 21.27
CA GLY A 56 -19.89 4.16 22.11
C GLY A 56 -19.50 5.51 21.55
N PHE A 57 -19.08 5.61 20.28
CA PHE A 57 -18.82 6.89 19.65
C PHE A 57 -20.09 7.50 19.04
N ASN A 58 -20.41 8.74 19.45
CA ASN A 58 -21.60 9.47 19.02
C ASN A 58 -21.28 10.44 17.86
N PHE A 59 -20.74 9.90 16.76
CA PHE A 59 -20.53 10.68 15.54
C PHE A 59 -21.79 10.72 14.70
N SER A 60 -22.06 11.88 14.05
CA SER A 60 -23.16 11.99 13.10
C SER A 60 -22.93 11.14 11.84
N GLU A 61 -24.00 10.86 11.09
CA GLU A 61 -23.88 10.12 9.82
C GLU A 61 -22.94 10.80 8.84
N ASP A 62 -22.96 12.13 8.74
CA ASP A 62 -22.04 12.91 7.92
C ASP A 62 -20.60 12.75 8.38
N GLN A 63 -20.35 12.75 9.69
CA GLN A 63 -19.03 12.53 10.25
C GLN A 63 -18.52 11.12 9.93
N LEU A 64 -19.34 10.11 10.10
CA LEU A 64 -18.97 8.73 9.76
C LEU A 64 -18.68 8.57 8.25
N PHE A 65 -19.47 9.22 7.40
CA PHE A 65 -19.24 9.25 5.95
C PHE A 65 -17.87 9.85 5.62
N TRP A 66 -17.54 11.01 6.20
CA TRP A 66 -16.24 11.65 5.96
C TRP A 66 -15.07 10.85 6.53
N LEU A 67 -15.23 10.21 7.70
CA LEU A 67 -14.22 9.29 8.22
C LEU A 67 -13.98 8.14 7.22
N ALA A 68 -15.02 7.48 6.76
CA ALA A 68 -14.89 6.37 5.82
C ALA A 68 -14.28 6.79 4.47
N ALA A 69 -14.54 8.01 4.00
CA ALA A 69 -14.03 8.55 2.75
C ALA A 69 -12.56 9.02 2.84
N MET A 70 -12.10 9.42 4.03
CA MET A 70 -10.80 10.07 4.22
C MET A 70 -9.61 9.24 3.71
N PRO A 71 -9.49 7.93 3.99
CA PRO A 71 -8.39 7.14 3.45
C PRO A 71 -8.39 7.08 1.92
N GLY A 72 -9.58 7.08 1.30
CA GLY A 72 -9.73 7.10 -0.16
C GLY A 72 -9.20 8.40 -0.77
N LEU A 73 -9.59 9.54 -0.19
CA LEU A 73 -9.11 10.85 -0.62
C LEU A 73 -7.59 10.98 -0.46
N ALA A 74 -7.07 10.64 0.72
CA ALA A 74 -5.64 10.68 0.98
C ALA A 74 -4.86 9.73 0.06
N GLY A 75 -5.35 8.50 -0.12
CA GLY A 75 -4.75 7.53 -1.03
C GLY A 75 -4.70 8.02 -2.47
N GLY A 76 -5.78 8.65 -2.95
CA GLY A 76 -5.83 9.27 -4.27
C GLY A 76 -4.78 10.36 -4.46
N LEU A 77 -4.64 11.27 -3.50
CA LEU A 77 -3.61 12.32 -3.51
C LEU A 77 -2.19 11.75 -3.45
N LEU A 78 -1.97 10.79 -2.56
CA LEU A 78 -0.66 10.16 -2.37
C LEU A 78 -0.20 9.36 -3.59
N ARG A 79 -1.11 8.86 -4.44
CA ARG A 79 -0.75 8.21 -5.71
C ARG A 79 0.08 9.12 -6.60
N ILE A 80 -0.21 10.40 -6.63
CA ILE A 80 0.54 11.37 -7.43
C ILE A 80 2.01 11.40 -6.97
N LEU A 81 2.24 11.53 -5.65
CA LEU A 81 3.58 11.55 -5.08
C LEU A 81 4.28 10.19 -5.25
N ASN A 82 3.58 9.11 -4.97
CA ASN A 82 4.12 7.75 -5.01
C ASN A 82 4.60 7.32 -6.40
N THR A 83 4.03 7.88 -7.48
CA THR A 83 4.47 7.61 -8.85
C THR A 83 5.95 7.94 -9.06
N PHE A 84 6.47 8.94 -8.35
CA PHE A 84 7.86 9.39 -8.50
C PHE A 84 8.84 8.73 -7.54
N LEU A 85 8.37 8.00 -6.52
CA LEU A 85 9.24 7.48 -5.47
C LEU A 85 10.16 6.35 -5.94
N ILE A 86 9.66 5.44 -6.77
CA ILE A 86 10.46 4.29 -7.25
C ILE A 86 11.65 4.73 -8.10
N PRO A 87 11.50 5.59 -9.11
CA PRO A 87 12.64 6.09 -9.89
C PRO A 87 13.69 6.80 -9.06
N ILE A 88 13.28 7.50 -7.99
CA ILE A 88 14.19 8.32 -7.15
C ILE A 88 14.89 7.47 -6.09
N PHE A 89 14.15 6.63 -5.37
CA PHE A 89 14.63 5.95 -4.16
C PHE A 89 14.83 4.43 -4.32
N GLY A 90 14.30 3.86 -5.39
CA GLY A 90 14.33 2.42 -5.67
C GLY A 90 13.29 1.62 -4.87
N THR A 91 12.92 0.45 -5.40
CA THR A 91 11.85 -0.41 -4.89
C THR A 91 12.05 -0.79 -3.42
N GLN A 92 13.25 -1.25 -3.05
CA GLN A 92 13.49 -1.75 -1.69
C GLN A 92 13.22 -0.71 -0.63
N LYS A 93 13.72 0.53 -0.81
CA LYS A 93 13.53 1.61 0.17
C LYS A 93 12.08 2.01 0.25
N VAL A 94 11.43 2.24 -0.90
CA VAL A 94 10.04 2.69 -0.94
C VAL A 94 9.12 1.68 -0.27
N VAL A 95 9.22 0.40 -0.62
CA VAL A 95 8.38 -0.67 -0.04
C VAL A 95 8.62 -0.81 1.47
N SER A 96 9.88 -0.80 1.91
CA SER A 96 10.20 -0.94 3.34
C SER A 96 9.74 0.25 4.16
N ILE A 97 9.98 1.48 3.67
CA ILE A 97 9.57 2.70 4.39
C ILE A 97 8.04 2.79 4.44
N SER A 98 7.36 2.54 3.33
CA SER A 98 5.89 2.56 3.32
C SER A 98 5.29 1.51 4.26
N ALA A 99 5.85 0.30 4.33
CA ALA A 99 5.40 -0.73 5.26
C ALA A 99 5.55 -0.28 6.72
N LEU A 100 6.70 0.33 7.08
CA LEU A 100 6.95 0.81 8.44
C LEU A 100 6.06 2.00 8.81
N LEU A 101 5.85 2.94 7.89
CA LEU A 101 5.01 4.11 8.13
C LEU A 101 3.55 3.75 8.46
N LYS A 102 3.02 2.64 7.93
CA LYS A 102 1.65 2.19 8.22
C LYS A 102 1.48 1.66 9.64
N ILE A 103 2.55 1.25 10.30
CA ILE A 103 2.48 0.78 11.70
C ILE A 103 1.98 1.91 12.62
N ILE A 104 2.41 3.15 12.37
CA ILE A 104 2.05 4.30 13.20
C ILE A 104 0.52 4.51 13.24
N PRO A 105 -0.17 4.73 12.10
CA PRO A 105 -1.61 4.95 12.12
C PRO A 105 -2.42 3.71 12.54
N LEU A 106 -1.89 2.49 12.34
CA LEU A 106 -2.53 1.28 12.87
C LEU A 106 -2.51 1.25 14.38
N LEU A 107 -1.39 1.58 15.02
CA LEU A 107 -1.31 1.69 16.47
C LEU A 107 -2.18 2.84 16.98
N MET A 108 -2.16 4.00 16.31
CA MET A 108 -3.04 5.12 16.66
C MET A 108 -4.51 4.71 16.59
N LEU A 109 -4.92 3.96 15.56
CA LEU A 109 -6.29 3.45 15.44
C LEU A 109 -6.64 2.51 16.59
N GLY A 110 -5.74 1.58 16.92
CA GLY A 110 -5.93 0.65 18.05
C GLY A 110 -6.16 1.39 19.37
N PHE A 111 -5.36 2.40 19.68
CA PHE A 111 -5.56 3.21 20.88
C PHE A 111 -6.82 4.09 20.80
N ALA A 112 -7.11 4.66 19.63
CA ALA A 112 -8.27 5.52 19.45
C ALA A 112 -9.59 4.80 19.74
N VAL A 113 -9.74 3.55 19.30
CA VAL A 113 -10.97 2.78 19.52
C VAL A 113 -11.14 2.28 20.96
N MET A 114 -10.05 2.26 21.74
CA MET A 114 -10.08 1.87 23.16
C MET A 114 -10.47 3.03 24.07
N ASP A 115 -10.42 4.27 23.60
CA ASP A 115 -10.76 5.46 24.36
C ASP A 115 -11.99 6.17 23.75
N PRO A 116 -13.18 6.03 24.36
CA PRO A 116 -14.40 6.68 23.88
C PRO A 116 -14.33 8.22 23.84
N SER A 117 -13.34 8.83 24.49
CA SER A 117 -13.10 10.28 24.45
C SER A 117 -12.33 10.74 23.19
N SER A 118 -11.86 9.80 22.37
CA SER A 118 -11.12 10.11 21.14
C SER A 118 -11.95 10.99 20.21
N SER A 119 -11.37 12.11 19.79
CA SER A 119 -12.05 13.12 19.00
C SER A 119 -12.24 12.71 17.54
N TYR A 120 -13.25 13.27 16.89
CA TYR A 120 -13.46 13.15 15.45
C TYR A 120 -12.22 13.54 14.64
N GLY A 121 -11.56 14.67 15.00
CA GLY A 121 -10.35 15.13 14.33
C GLY A 121 -9.19 14.13 14.42
N TYR A 122 -9.08 13.41 15.54
CA TYR A 122 -8.07 12.38 15.71
C TYR A 122 -8.29 11.20 14.74
N PHE A 123 -9.52 10.73 14.61
CA PHE A 123 -9.88 9.72 13.60
C PHE A 123 -9.63 10.21 12.17
N MET A 124 -9.92 11.49 11.85
CA MET A 124 -9.63 12.07 10.53
C MET A 124 -8.14 12.01 10.19
N VAL A 125 -7.27 12.32 11.16
CA VAL A 125 -5.81 12.21 10.97
C VAL A 125 -5.39 10.77 10.74
N ILE A 126 -5.91 9.82 11.51
CA ILE A 126 -5.62 8.39 11.33
C ILE A 126 -6.05 7.93 9.94
N GLY A 127 -7.26 8.27 9.51
CA GLY A 127 -7.78 7.93 8.18
C GLY A 127 -6.92 8.50 7.06
N PHE A 128 -6.48 9.76 7.19
CA PHE A 128 -5.55 10.40 6.25
C PHE A 128 -4.22 9.62 6.16
N LEU A 129 -3.62 9.28 7.28
CA LEU A 129 -2.35 8.53 7.33
C LEU A 129 -2.49 7.11 6.77
N LEU A 130 -3.62 6.43 7.01
CA LEU A 130 -3.87 5.10 6.44
C LEU A 130 -4.09 5.13 4.92
N GLY A 131 -4.37 6.30 4.35
CA GLY A 131 -4.36 6.54 2.90
C GLY A 131 -3.04 6.18 2.21
N ILE A 132 -1.91 6.11 2.96
CA ILE A 132 -0.63 5.62 2.44
C ILE A 132 -0.80 4.25 1.77
N GLY A 133 -1.59 3.36 2.37
CA GLY A 133 -1.86 2.03 1.81
C GLY A 133 -2.48 2.07 0.41
N GLY A 134 -3.41 2.99 0.17
CA GLY A 134 -4.01 3.22 -1.16
C GLY A 134 -3.04 3.85 -2.16
N GLY A 135 -2.11 4.67 -1.67
CA GLY A 135 -1.05 5.31 -2.47
C GLY A 135 -0.01 4.32 -2.99
N ASP A 136 0.28 3.25 -2.26
CA ASP A 136 1.31 2.26 -2.58
C ASP A 136 1.13 1.59 -3.96
N PHE A 137 -0.09 1.48 -4.44
CA PHE A 137 -0.38 0.93 -5.76
C PHE A 137 0.43 1.62 -6.86
N SER A 138 0.51 2.96 -6.83
CA SER A 138 1.22 3.76 -7.83
C SER A 138 2.75 3.63 -7.77
N SER A 139 3.29 3.12 -6.67
CA SER A 139 4.72 2.82 -6.55
C SER A 139 5.02 1.37 -6.94
N TYR A 140 4.23 0.41 -6.46
CA TYR A 140 4.57 -1.01 -6.58
C TYR A 140 4.31 -1.55 -7.97
N MET A 141 3.27 -1.08 -8.67
CA MET A 141 2.97 -1.51 -10.05
C MET A 141 4.07 -1.10 -11.04
N PRO A 142 4.52 0.18 -11.09
CA PRO A 142 5.65 0.56 -11.93
C PRO A 142 6.94 -0.20 -11.60
N SER A 143 7.20 -0.46 -10.30
CA SER A 143 8.33 -1.29 -9.90
C SER A 143 8.31 -2.66 -10.57
N THR A 144 7.18 -3.35 -10.52
CA THR A 144 7.04 -4.66 -11.16
C THR A 144 7.26 -4.58 -12.67
N SER A 145 6.72 -3.56 -13.33
CA SER A 145 6.94 -3.33 -14.76
C SER A 145 8.42 -3.19 -15.12
N LEU A 146 9.22 -2.53 -14.27
CA LEU A 146 10.67 -2.36 -14.50
C LEU A 146 11.47 -3.66 -14.35
N PHE A 147 11.00 -4.60 -13.51
CA PHE A 147 11.71 -5.85 -13.27
C PHE A 147 11.43 -6.93 -14.31
N PHE A 148 10.34 -6.86 -15.06
CA PHE A 148 9.96 -7.90 -16.02
C PHE A 148 10.19 -7.46 -17.47
N PRO A 149 10.56 -8.39 -18.39
CA PRO A 149 10.60 -8.11 -19.81
C PRO A 149 9.18 -7.80 -20.30
N LYS A 150 9.06 -6.99 -21.36
CA LYS A 150 7.77 -6.51 -21.90
C LYS A 150 6.78 -7.66 -22.15
N ARG A 151 7.25 -8.82 -22.65
CA ARG A 151 6.43 -10.00 -22.93
C ARG A 151 5.78 -10.62 -21.67
N LEU A 152 6.35 -10.42 -20.48
CA LEU A 152 5.86 -10.98 -19.21
C LEU A 152 5.30 -9.90 -18.26
N SER A 153 5.56 -8.63 -18.54
CA SER A 153 5.17 -7.51 -17.69
C SER A 153 3.66 -7.48 -17.42
N GLY A 154 2.83 -7.68 -18.44
CA GLY A 154 1.37 -7.71 -18.29
C GLY A 154 0.89 -8.81 -17.33
N THR A 155 1.46 -10.01 -17.44
CA THR A 155 1.12 -11.13 -16.53
C THR A 155 1.57 -10.82 -15.09
N ALA A 156 2.77 -10.31 -14.91
CA ALA A 156 3.29 -9.94 -13.58
C ALA A 156 2.43 -8.84 -12.93
N LEU A 157 2.06 -7.82 -13.68
CA LEU A 157 1.16 -6.75 -13.24
C LEU A 157 -0.24 -7.27 -12.88
N GLY A 158 -0.78 -8.18 -13.70
CA GLY A 158 -2.07 -8.83 -13.44
C GLY A 158 -2.07 -9.64 -12.14
N ILE A 159 -1.01 -10.41 -11.90
CA ILE A 159 -0.82 -11.16 -10.63
C ILE A 159 -0.75 -10.18 -9.45
N GLN A 160 0.09 -9.16 -9.54
CA GLN A 160 0.26 -8.20 -8.47
C GLN A 160 -1.03 -7.42 -8.16
N ALA A 161 -1.72 -6.95 -9.19
CA ALA A 161 -2.98 -6.23 -9.01
C ALA A 161 -4.08 -7.15 -8.46
N GLY A 162 -4.25 -8.35 -9.02
CA GLY A 162 -5.28 -9.29 -8.57
C GLY A 162 -5.07 -9.75 -7.14
N VAL A 163 -3.88 -10.26 -6.81
CA VAL A 163 -3.56 -10.70 -5.45
C VAL A 163 -3.50 -9.52 -4.48
N GLY A 164 -2.95 -8.38 -4.90
CA GLY A 164 -2.92 -7.17 -4.08
C GLY A 164 -4.31 -6.71 -3.66
N ASN A 165 -5.26 -6.68 -4.59
CA ASN A 165 -6.65 -6.31 -4.29
C ASN A 165 -7.36 -7.29 -3.33
N PHE A 166 -6.92 -8.55 -3.25
CA PHE A 166 -7.45 -9.49 -2.25
C PHE A 166 -7.27 -8.97 -0.81
N GLY A 167 -6.31 -8.08 -0.57
CA GLY A 167 -6.15 -7.40 0.72
C GLY A 167 -7.41 -6.71 1.22
N VAL A 168 -8.24 -6.17 0.31
CA VAL A 168 -9.54 -5.57 0.65
C VAL A 168 -10.51 -6.59 1.26
N SER A 169 -10.42 -7.84 0.83
CA SER A 169 -11.32 -8.92 1.28
C SER A 169 -10.85 -9.60 2.57
N LEU A 170 -9.67 -9.24 3.10
CA LEU A 170 -9.15 -9.78 4.36
C LEU A 170 -9.75 -9.11 5.59
N VAL A 171 -10.48 -8.04 5.41
CA VAL A 171 -11.08 -7.18 6.44
C VAL A 171 -12.59 -7.17 6.32
#